data_32ad315ed17b58d391f185178c1666f2
#
_entry.id   32ad315ed17b58d391f185178c1666f2
#
_cell.length_a   1.000
_cell.length_b   1.000
_cell.length_c   1.000
_cell.angle_alpha   90.00
_cell.angle_beta   90.00
_cell.angle_gamma   90.00
#
_symmetry.space_group_name_H-M   'P 1'
#
loop_
_entity.id
_entity.type
_entity.pdbx_description
1 polymer ?
#
loop_
_entity_poly.entity_id
_entity_poly.type
_entity_poly.pdbx_seq_one_letter_code
_entity_poly.pdbx_strand_id
1 'polypeptide(L)'
;TIRKDIFERKVTIKFINNFLNPLPPFFFDAVGGYLVIQGDLDFGSLVAVIAAYRDVASPWKELLDYSQRWTDFSGRFTFVVENFVGPDVHDEARVQGVGSPPLAGALTLRDVTGGPGTGGLQVRDVAVNPGATVAVLGGDGGAREAMLRLMAGLAAPAAGRVCIGDKALADATLPQLGAAVAYIGREPGMFTGSLRLNMTYGLLRDAPPMEATGPEAATFLREARRTGNAIVDPDGDWVDYAAAGLPDAAALDARLLDLVGQFGLAPDIVGVALGSHVPAAEADRWAAPILAARRRFAAVSADFAELVEPWDEGAWNSNATLLANLLFALPAVAAENLAAEIEGPLLGPVLKASGGLAILDAAGWDIATEFRSVVEAVGPDSPVLERFAGYTRGEITEAAGLAAEGQARGAAGLDPKARASLRRLAARFIATRDQLDIIDPDRKAAILAARAAAKPLVAAQPGLIPLDAERFNPGRTVIDNILHARRRFDRRAAW
;
A
#
# COMPACT_ATOMS: atom_id res chain seq x y z
N THR A 1 2.19 -14.04 -28.65
CA THR A 1 1.56 -14.81 -29.76
C THR A 1 0.13 -14.36 -30.00
N ILE A 2 -0.80 -14.39 -29.03
CA ILE A 2 -2.22 -14.03 -29.20
C ILE A 2 -2.41 -12.61 -29.79
N ARG A 3 -1.65 -11.63 -29.33
CA ARG A 3 -1.73 -10.24 -29.82
C ARG A 3 -1.26 -10.10 -31.28
N LYS A 4 -0.29 -10.91 -31.68
CA LYS A 4 0.20 -10.99 -33.06
C LYS A 4 -0.87 -11.59 -33.97
N ASP A 5 -1.48 -12.70 -33.56
CA ASP A 5 -2.53 -13.39 -34.36
C ASP A 5 -3.77 -12.52 -34.55
N ILE A 6 -4.16 -11.74 -33.51
CA ILE A 6 -5.25 -10.76 -33.59
C ILE A 6 -4.89 -9.64 -34.58
N PHE A 7 -3.65 -9.17 -34.56
CA PHE A 7 -3.19 -8.12 -35.46
C PHE A 7 -3.16 -8.60 -36.90
N GLU A 8 -2.61 -9.78 -37.18
CA GLU A 8 -2.57 -10.38 -38.51
C GLU A 8 -3.98 -10.59 -39.08
N ARG A 9 -4.91 -11.10 -38.29
CA ARG A 9 -6.32 -11.24 -38.70
C ARG A 9 -6.97 -9.88 -39.02
N LYS A 10 -6.74 -8.86 -38.20
CA LYS A 10 -7.23 -7.49 -38.45
C LYS A 10 -6.68 -6.91 -39.76
N VAL A 11 -5.39 -7.10 -40.01
CA VAL A 11 -4.74 -6.62 -41.24
C VAL A 11 -5.29 -7.35 -42.47
N THR A 12 -5.47 -8.68 -42.39
CA THR A 12 -6.05 -9.50 -43.47
C THR A 12 -7.49 -9.08 -43.77
N ILE A 13 -8.32 -8.91 -42.76
CA ILE A 13 -9.70 -8.45 -42.92
C ILE A 13 -9.75 -7.06 -43.56
N LYS A 14 -8.89 -6.15 -43.11
CA LYS A 14 -8.79 -4.79 -43.66
C LYS A 14 -8.34 -4.80 -45.13
N PHE A 15 -7.38 -5.65 -45.47
CA PHE A 15 -6.93 -5.82 -46.85
C PHE A 15 -8.04 -6.33 -47.73
N ILE A 16 -8.74 -7.41 -47.33
CA ILE A 16 -9.87 -7.99 -48.08
C ILE A 16 -10.98 -6.95 -48.26
N ASN A 17 -11.33 -6.22 -47.22
CA ASN A 17 -12.35 -5.18 -47.28
C ASN A 17 -11.96 -4.04 -48.25
N ASN A 18 -10.71 -3.58 -48.19
CA ASN A 18 -10.22 -2.55 -49.10
C ASN A 18 -10.14 -3.03 -50.57
N PHE A 19 -9.91 -4.32 -50.81
CA PHE A 19 -9.91 -4.92 -52.12
C PHE A 19 -11.32 -5.12 -52.69
N LEU A 20 -12.25 -5.57 -51.84
CA LEU A 20 -13.64 -5.81 -52.24
C LEU A 20 -14.44 -4.52 -52.45
N ASN A 21 -14.11 -3.46 -51.75
CA ASN A 21 -14.86 -2.19 -51.79
C ASN A 21 -14.92 -1.51 -53.15
N PRO A 22 -13.88 -1.49 -54.01
CA PRO A 22 -13.94 -0.91 -55.36
C PRO A 22 -14.50 -1.86 -56.41
N LEU A 23 -14.75 -3.17 -56.12
CA LEU A 23 -15.24 -4.11 -57.09
C LEU A 23 -16.66 -3.80 -57.63
N PRO A 24 -17.67 -3.47 -56.80
CA PRO A 24 -18.99 -3.14 -57.30
C PRO A 24 -18.99 -1.94 -58.25
N PRO A 25 -18.38 -0.79 -57.96
CA PRO A 25 -18.25 0.29 -58.97
C PRO A 25 -17.60 -0.16 -60.27
N PHE A 26 -16.52 -0.95 -60.18
CA PHE A 26 -15.83 -1.48 -61.36
C PHE A 26 -16.79 -2.32 -62.25
N PHE A 27 -17.59 -3.18 -61.62
CA PHE A 27 -18.56 -3.97 -62.37
C PHE A 27 -19.70 -3.13 -62.97
N PHE A 28 -20.18 -2.11 -62.26
CA PHE A 28 -21.16 -1.18 -62.78
C PHE A 28 -20.62 -0.43 -64.00
N ASP A 29 -19.38 0.06 -63.92
CA ASP A 29 -18.74 0.76 -65.03
C ASP A 29 -18.47 -0.18 -66.24
N ALA A 30 -17.90 -1.37 -65.97
CA ALA A 30 -17.52 -2.33 -67.04
C ALA A 30 -18.72 -2.99 -67.69
N VAL A 31 -19.63 -3.58 -66.92
CA VAL A 31 -20.80 -4.30 -67.44
C VAL A 31 -21.87 -3.31 -67.92
N GLY A 32 -22.14 -2.26 -67.15
CA GLY A 32 -23.08 -1.23 -67.49
C GLY A 32 -22.65 -0.46 -68.75
N GLY A 33 -21.35 -0.12 -68.83
CA GLY A 33 -20.80 0.48 -70.07
C GLY A 33 -20.92 -0.41 -71.31
N TYR A 34 -20.66 -1.71 -71.12
CA TYR A 34 -20.86 -2.69 -72.22
C TYR A 34 -22.32 -2.76 -72.67
N LEU A 35 -23.29 -2.78 -71.77
CA LEU A 35 -24.73 -2.79 -72.11
C LEU A 35 -25.17 -1.49 -72.78
N VAL A 36 -24.60 -0.35 -72.43
CA VAL A 36 -24.85 0.93 -73.11
C VAL A 36 -24.30 0.91 -74.51
N ILE A 37 -23.13 0.31 -74.77
CA ILE A 37 -22.57 0.16 -76.14
C ILE A 37 -23.45 -0.76 -77.01
N GLN A 38 -24.05 -1.79 -76.44
CA GLN A 38 -24.98 -2.69 -77.15
C GLN A 38 -26.38 -2.09 -77.36
N GLY A 39 -26.67 -0.99 -76.65
CA GLY A 39 -27.99 -0.34 -76.77
C GLY A 39 -29.06 -0.93 -75.85
N ASP A 40 -28.70 -1.86 -74.98
CA ASP A 40 -29.58 -2.51 -73.99
C ASP A 40 -29.85 -1.71 -72.77
N LEU A 41 -28.99 -0.68 -72.50
CA LEU A 41 -29.11 0.25 -71.39
C LEU A 41 -28.90 1.69 -71.85
N ASP A 42 -29.75 2.59 -71.40
CA ASP A 42 -29.59 4.02 -71.60
C ASP A 42 -28.46 4.62 -70.67
N PHE A 43 -27.66 5.55 -71.21
CA PHE A 43 -26.58 6.18 -70.49
C PHE A 43 -27.06 6.91 -69.22
N GLY A 44 -28.24 7.56 -69.25
CA GLY A 44 -28.85 8.19 -68.10
C GLY A 44 -29.16 7.20 -66.96
N SER A 45 -29.65 6.01 -67.34
CA SER A 45 -29.94 4.93 -66.40
C SER A 45 -28.65 4.37 -65.73
N LEU A 46 -27.57 4.24 -66.54
CA LEU A 46 -26.25 3.86 -65.95
C LEU A 46 -25.74 4.86 -64.87
N VAL A 47 -25.80 6.16 -65.22
CA VAL A 47 -25.42 7.22 -64.31
C VAL A 47 -26.29 7.22 -63.04
N ALA A 48 -27.61 7.01 -63.19
CA ALA A 48 -28.54 6.93 -62.07
C ALA A 48 -28.22 5.73 -61.13
N VAL A 49 -27.87 4.56 -61.69
CA VAL A 49 -27.50 3.37 -60.91
C VAL A 49 -26.19 3.59 -60.15
N ILE A 50 -25.19 4.21 -60.79
CA ILE A 50 -23.91 4.53 -60.12
C ILE A 50 -24.12 5.55 -59.00
N ALA A 51 -24.97 6.56 -59.21
CA ALA A 51 -25.31 7.55 -58.16
C ALA A 51 -26.05 6.87 -57.01
N ALA A 52 -27.06 6.05 -57.26
CA ALA A 52 -27.79 5.31 -56.24
C ALA A 52 -26.88 4.37 -55.44
N TYR A 53 -25.90 3.72 -56.07
CA TYR A 53 -24.90 2.91 -55.36
C TYR A 53 -24.07 3.74 -54.40
N ARG A 54 -23.61 4.92 -54.84
CA ARG A 54 -22.84 5.83 -54.00
C ARG A 54 -23.63 6.30 -52.78
N ASP A 55 -24.91 6.58 -52.93
CA ASP A 55 -25.79 7.00 -51.83
C ASP A 55 -26.02 5.89 -50.81
N VAL A 56 -26.02 4.61 -51.23
CA VAL A 56 -26.17 3.44 -50.36
C VAL A 56 -24.87 3.08 -49.66
N ALA A 57 -23.72 3.37 -50.26
CA ALA A 57 -22.42 2.94 -49.75
C ALA A 57 -22.08 3.51 -48.32
N SER A 58 -22.45 4.79 -48.05
CA SER A 58 -22.22 5.44 -46.75
C SER A 58 -23.09 4.84 -45.64
N PRO A 59 -24.44 4.74 -45.77
CA PRO A 59 -25.29 4.08 -44.79
C PRO A 59 -24.91 2.62 -44.54
N TRP A 60 -24.50 1.88 -45.60
CA TRP A 60 -24.03 0.50 -45.45
C TRP A 60 -22.78 0.40 -44.58
N LYS A 61 -21.80 1.30 -44.77
CA LYS A 61 -20.61 1.36 -43.94
C LYS A 61 -20.95 1.68 -42.49
N GLU A 62 -21.84 2.64 -42.25
CA GLU A 62 -22.30 2.98 -40.90
C GLU A 62 -22.98 1.78 -40.21
N LEU A 63 -23.78 1.01 -40.95
CA LEU A 63 -24.38 -0.20 -40.39
C LEU A 63 -23.35 -1.26 -40.00
N LEU A 64 -22.31 -1.45 -40.82
CA LEU A 64 -21.23 -2.39 -40.53
C LEU A 64 -20.42 -1.91 -39.30
N ASP A 65 -20.09 -0.62 -39.22
CA ASP A 65 -19.39 -0.02 -38.08
C ASP A 65 -20.23 -0.15 -36.82
N TYR A 66 -21.55 0.05 -36.92
CA TYR A 66 -22.46 -0.16 -35.78
C TYR A 66 -22.48 -1.63 -35.34
N SER A 67 -22.57 -2.58 -36.27
CA SER A 67 -22.52 -4.01 -35.95
C SER A 67 -21.22 -4.42 -35.26
N GLN A 68 -20.08 -3.89 -35.71
CA GLN A 68 -18.80 -4.14 -35.07
C GLN A 68 -18.75 -3.54 -33.65
N ARG A 69 -19.23 -2.32 -33.47
CA ARG A 69 -19.32 -1.69 -32.13
C ARG A 69 -20.24 -2.45 -31.19
N TRP A 70 -21.37 -2.94 -31.72
CA TRP A 70 -22.29 -3.75 -30.94
C TRP A 70 -21.66 -5.06 -30.47
N THR A 71 -20.91 -5.73 -31.35
CA THR A 71 -20.21 -6.97 -31.00
C THR A 71 -19.13 -6.72 -29.92
N ASP A 72 -18.35 -5.64 -30.08
CA ASP A 72 -17.32 -5.25 -29.06
C ASP A 72 -17.97 -4.87 -27.70
N PHE A 73 -19.07 -4.11 -27.77
CA PHE A 73 -19.84 -3.75 -26.57
C PHE A 73 -20.44 -4.98 -25.90
N SER A 74 -21.08 -5.89 -26.67
CA SER A 74 -21.65 -7.11 -26.12
C SER A 74 -20.61 -7.97 -25.41
N GLY A 75 -19.42 -8.12 -26.03
CA GLY A 75 -18.31 -8.87 -25.38
C GLY A 75 -17.85 -8.25 -24.07
N ARG A 76 -17.71 -6.93 -24.03
CA ARG A 76 -17.35 -6.21 -22.81
C ARG A 76 -18.45 -6.27 -21.75
N PHE A 77 -19.69 -6.14 -22.17
CA PHE A 77 -20.85 -6.24 -21.27
C PHE A 77 -20.96 -7.64 -20.65
N THR A 78 -20.83 -8.70 -21.49
CA THR A 78 -20.83 -10.09 -21.02
C THR A 78 -19.71 -10.30 -19.99
N PHE A 79 -18.49 -9.80 -20.28
CA PHE A 79 -17.38 -9.89 -19.33
C PHE A 79 -17.71 -9.20 -17.99
N VAL A 80 -18.32 -8.02 -18.00
CA VAL A 80 -18.74 -7.33 -16.78
C VAL A 80 -19.81 -8.13 -16.04
N VAL A 81 -20.84 -8.60 -16.75
CA VAL A 81 -21.92 -9.40 -16.13
C VAL A 81 -21.38 -10.69 -15.52
N GLU A 82 -20.56 -11.44 -16.25
CA GLU A 82 -19.99 -12.70 -15.75
C GLU A 82 -19.08 -12.52 -14.52
N ASN A 83 -18.37 -11.39 -14.44
CA ASN A 83 -17.47 -11.14 -13.31
C ASN A 83 -18.12 -10.43 -12.12
N PHE A 84 -19.19 -9.66 -12.33
CA PHE A 84 -19.78 -8.82 -11.27
C PHE A 84 -21.24 -9.18 -10.93
N VAL A 85 -21.91 -9.96 -11.75
CA VAL A 85 -23.29 -10.44 -11.52
C VAL A 85 -23.29 -11.95 -11.51
N GLY A 86 -22.50 -12.53 -10.59
CA GLY A 86 -22.44 -13.98 -10.41
C GLY A 86 -23.60 -14.52 -9.58
N PRO A 87 -23.80 -15.85 -9.55
CA PRO A 87 -24.83 -16.50 -8.73
C PRO A 87 -24.63 -16.30 -7.22
N ASP A 88 -23.42 -15.85 -6.81
CA ASP A 88 -23.07 -15.59 -5.40
C ASP A 88 -23.37 -14.15 -4.95
N VAL A 89 -23.92 -13.30 -5.83
CA VAL A 89 -24.32 -11.94 -5.45
C VAL A 89 -25.60 -12.01 -4.64
N HIS A 90 -25.56 -11.49 -3.43
CA HIS A 90 -26.73 -11.44 -2.57
C HIS A 90 -27.78 -10.44 -3.08
N ASP A 91 -29.05 -10.78 -2.94
CA ASP A 91 -30.15 -9.88 -3.22
C ASP A 91 -30.05 -8.61 -2.34
N GLU A 92 -30.44 -7.48 -2.91
CA GLU A 92 -30.42 -6.19 -2.20
C GLU A 92 -31.20 -6.24 -0.88
N ALA A 93 -32.34 -6.92 -0.84
CA ALA A 93 -33.14 -7.11 0.37
C ALA A 93 -32.37 -7.86 1.48
N ARG A 94 -31.48 -8.79 1.10
CA ARG A 94 -30.61 -9.49 2.04
C ARG A 94 -29.47 -8.62 2.56
N VAL A 95 -28.97 -7.73 1.73
CA VAL A 95 -27.88 -6.80 2.09
C VAL A 95 -28.41 -5.67 2.97
N GLN A 96 -29.52 -5.05 2.61
CA GLN A 96 -30.03 -3.86 3.31
C GLN A 96 -30.72 -4.15 4.64
N GLY A 97 -31.51 -5.18 4.77
CA GLY A 97 -32.12 -5.77 5.97
C GLY A 97 -32.39 -4.89 7.20
N VAL A 98 -32.55 -3.58 6.99
CA VAL A 98 -32.71 -2.58 8.07
C VAL A 98 -33.98 -2.85 8.86
N GLY A 99 -33.89 -2.85 10.20
CA GLY A 99 -35.03 -3.04 11.09
C GLY A 99 -35.49 -4.49 11.28
N SER A 100 -34.75 -5.48 10.75
CA SER A 100 -35.04 -6.88 10.98
C SER A 100 -34.77 -7.28 12.46
N PRO A 101 -35.65 -8.07 13.12
CA PRO A 101 -35.42 -8.48 14.50
C PRO A 101 -34.13 -9.34 14.61
N PRO A 102 -33.41 -9.27 15.75
CA PRO A 102 -32.20 -10.05 15.96
C PRO A 102 -32.50 -11.57 15.94
N LEU A 103 -31.53 -12.35 15.46
CA LEU A 103 -31.62 -13.81 15.52
C LEU A 103 -31.42 -14.26 16.98
N ALA A 104 -32.30 -15.13 17.45
CA ALA A 104 -32.22 -15.65 18.82
C ALA A 104 -32.66 -17.12 18.85
N GLY A 105 -32.05 -17.90 19.73
CA GLY A 105 -32.38 -19.30 19.91
C GLY A 105 -31.19 -20.25 19.68
N ALA A 106 -31.44 -21.53 19.62
CA ALA A 106 -30.42 -22.54 19.38
C ALA A 106 -29.97 -22.53 17.92
N LEU A 107 -28.67 -22.70 17.67
CA LEU A 107 -28.12 -22.97 16.35
C LEU A 107 -28.36 -24.46 16.02
N THR A 108 -29.06 -24.74 14.94
CA THR A 108 -29.40 -26.10 14.52
C THR A 108 -28.97 -26.39 13.08
N LEU A 109 -28.43 -27.57 12.86
CA LEU A 109 -28.14 -28.12 11.54
C LEU A 109 -29.02 -29.35 11.34
N ARG A 110 -29.79 -29.42 10.26
CA ARG A 110 -30.69 -30.56 9.96
C ARG A 110 -30.40 -31.08 8.56
N ASP A 111 -29.99 -32.35 8.49
CA ASP A 111 -29.64 -33.06 7.24
C ASP A 111 -28.75 -32.28 6.30
N VAL A 112 -27.76 -31.60 6.86
CA VAL A 112 -26.88 -30.69 6.10
C VAL A 112 -25.85 -31.50 5.32
N THR A 113 -25.82 -31.29 4.00
CA THR A 113 -24.73 -31.70 3.11
C THR A 113 -23.95 -30.49 2.70
N GLY A 114 -22.63 -30.54 2.84
CA GLY A 114 -21.75 -29.44 2.43
C GLY A 114 -21.72 -29.27 0.91
N GLY A 115 -21.53 -28.01 0.45
CA GLY A 115 -21.36 -27.67 -0.96
C GLY A 115 -19.95 -27.99 -1.48
N PRO A 116 -19.63 -27.53 -2.71
CA PRO A 116 -18.28 -27.67 -3.29
C PRO A 116 -17.20 -27.15 -2.35
N GLY A 117 -16.10 -27.89 -2.23
CA GLY A 117 -14.98 -27.52 -1.35
C GLY A 117 -15.14 -27.87 0.14
N THR A 118 -16.22 -28.52 0.55
CA THR A 118 -16.48 -28.89 1.95
C THR A 118 -16.02 -30.29 2.32
N GLY A 119 -15.25 -30.99 1.48
CA GLY A 119 -14.70 -32.32 1.76
C GLY A 119 -15.76 -33.42 1.96
N GLY A 120 -16.97 -33.26 1.38
CA GLY A 120 -18.06 -34.26 1.51
C GLY A 120 -18.73 -34.26 2.89
N LEU A 121 -18.69 -33.13 3.59
CA LEU A 121 -19.31 -32.97 4.91
C LEU A 121 -20.80 -33.35 4.89
N GLN A 122 -21.19 -34.27 5.80
CA GLN A 122 -22.57 -34.61 6.06
C GLN A 122 -22.85 -34.52 7.57
N VAL A 123 -23.86 -33.74 7.93
CA VAL A 123 -24.29 -33.54 9.33
C VAL A 123 -25.78 -33.80 9.38
N ARG A 124 -26.19 -34.78 10.15
CA ARG A 124 -27.62 -35.14 10.29
C ARG A 124 -28.35 -34.12 11.15
N ASP A 125 -28.19 -34.25 12.48
CA ASP A 125 -28.85 -33.36 13.44
C ASP A 125 -27.83 -32.92 14.49
N VAL A 126 -27.60 -31.60 14.55
CA VAL A 126 -26.82 -30.95 15.60
C VAL A 126 -27.59 -29.78 16.13
N ALA A 127 -27.65 -29.63 17.43
CA ALA A 127 -28.22 -28.47 18.10
C ALA A 127 -27.23 -27.92 19.13
N VAL A 128 -26.94 -26.61 19.04
CA VAL A 128 -26.12 -25.89 20.00
C VAL A 128 -26.96 -24.84 20.68
N ASN A 129 -27.21 -25.04 21.96
CA ASN A 129 -28.01 -24.11 22.76
C ASN A 129 -27.23 -22.82 23.07
N PRO A 130 -27.93 -21.71 23.28
CA PRO A 130 -27.29 -20.47 23.73
C PRO A 130 -26.47 -20.68 25.00
N GLY A 131 -25.27 -20.12 25.07
CA GLY A 131 -24.34 -20.25 26.20
C GLY A 131 -23.56 -21.59 26.25
N ALA A 132 -23.82 -22.56 25.36
CA ALA A 132 -23.03 -23.78 25.29
C ALA A 132 -21.67 -23.56 24.60
N THR A 133 -20.64 -24.23 25.13
CA THR A 133 -19.33 -24.32 24.47
C THR A 133 -19.22 -25.71 23.84
N VAL A 134 -18.97 -25.77 22.54
CA VAL A 134 -18.89 -26.99 21.76
C VAL A 134 -17.54 -27.11 21.06
N ALA A 135 -16.87 -28.25 21.23
CA ALA A 135 -15.66 -28.58 20.50
C ALA A 135 -15.97 -29.48 19.29
N VAL A 136 -15.51 -29.08 18.10
CA VAL A 136 -15.63 -29.88 16.89
C VAL A 136 -14.32 -30.61 16.66
N LEU A 137 -14.34 -31.94 16.82
CA LEU A 137 -13.17 -32.81 16.73
C LEU A 137 -13.29 -33.75 15.54
N GLY A 138 -12.16 -34.31 15.11
CA GLY A 138 -12.09 -35.30 14.03
C GLY A 138 -12.03 -34.69 12.63
N GLY A 139 -12.04 -35.55 11.62
CA GLY A 139 -11.94 -35.18 10.21
C GLY A 139 -10.60 -34.51 9.84
N ASP A 140 -10.48 -34.12 8.57
CA ASP A 140 -9.42 -33.22 8.14
C ASP A 140 -9.75 -31.77 8.54
N GLY A 141 -8.74 -30.88 8.48
CA GLY A 141 -8.94 -29.46 8.81
C GLY A 141 -9.98 -28.78 7.93
N GLY A 142 -10.16 -29.25 6.70
CA GLY A 142 -11.10 -28.68 5.73
C GLY A 142 -12.56 -28.94 6.10
N ALA A 143 -12.90 -30.16 6.56
CA ALA A 143 -14.26 -30.48 6.95
C ALA A 143 -14.71 -29.70 8.20
N ARG A 144 -13.82 -29.53 9.19
CA ARG A 144 -14.11 -28.72 10.39
C ARG A 144 -14.34 -27.25 10.04
N GLU A 145 -13.46 -26.69 9.22
CA GLU A 145 -13.59 -25.32 8.73
C GLU A 145 -14.89 -25.14 7.95
N ALA A 146 -15.22 -26.06 7.05
CA ALA A 146 -16.45 -26.05 6.29
C ALA A 146 -17.69 -26.07 7.19
N MET A 147 -17.69 -26.89 8.23
CA MET A 147 -18.78 -26.95 9.22
C MET A 147 -18.94 -25.60 9.94
N LEU A 148 -17.84 -24.98 10.41
CA LEU A 148 -17.89 -23.68 11.08
C LEU A 148 -18.36 -22.58 10.15
N ARG A 149 -17.97 -22.58 8.87
CA ARG A 149 -18.44 -21.62 7.89
C ARG A 149 -19.92 -21.77 7.56
N LEU A 150 -20.44 -23.01 7.50
CA LEU A 150 -21.87 -23.26 7.36
C LEU A 150 -22.64 -22.76 8.58
N MET A 151 -22.13 -23.01 9.79
CA MET A 151 -22.73 -22.54 11.05
C MET A 151 -22.70 -20.99 11.16
N ALA A 152 -21.73 -20.35 10.55
CA ALA A 152 -21.61 -18.89 10.51
C ALA A 152 -22.41 -18.23 9.36
N GLY A 153 -23.07 -19.02 8.50
CA GLY A 153 -23.75 -18.47 7.33
C GLY A 153 -22.84 -17.94 6.24
N LEU A 154 -21.53 -18.23 6.30
CA LEU A 154 -20.51 -17.86 5.32
C LEU A 154 -20.42 -18.83 4.13
N ALA A 155 -21.10 -19.96 4.21
CA ALA A 155 -21.26 -20.91 3.14
C ALA A 155 -22.70 -21.40 3.10
N ALA A 156 -23.22 -21.68 1.90
CA ALA A 156 -24.53 -22.27 1.73
C ALA A 156 -24.41 -23.81 1.75
N PRO A 157 -25.30 -24.55 2.43
CA PRO A 157 -25.36 -26.00 2.31
C PRO A 157 -25.87 -26.41 0.93
N ALA A 158 -25.37 -27.53 0.37
CA ALA A 158 -25.91 -28.11 -0.85
C ALA A 158 -27.30 -28.75 -0.62
N ALA A 159 -27.55 -29.24 0.59
CA ALA A 159 -28.84 -29.74 1.02
C ALA A 159 -28.98 -29.57 2.53
N GLY A 160 -30.22 -29.59 3.04
CA GLY A 160 -30.53 -29.42 4.45
C GLY A 160 -30.66 -27.94 4.83
N ARG A 161 -30.67 -27.65 6.15
CA ARG A 161 -30.87 -26.32 6.68
C ARG A 161 -30.02 -26.06 7.91
N VAL A 162 -29.47 -24.83 7.96
CA VAL A 162 -28.81 -24.27 9.15
C VAL A 162 -29.70 -23.12 9.66
N CYS A 163 -30.12 -23.18 10.93
CA CYS A 163 -31.04 -22.20 11.50
C CYS A 163 -30.50 -21.66 12.84
N ILE A 164 -30.86 -20.42 13.17
CA ILE A 164 -30.79 -19.87 14.53
C ILE A 164 -32.25 -19.63 14.96
N GLY A 165 -32.67 -20.34 16.02
CA GLY A 165 -34.09 -20.42 16.38
C GLY A 165 -34.91 -21.01 15.23
N ASP A 166 -35.96 -20.30 14.83
CA ASP A 166 -36.85 -20.70 13.73
C ASP A 166 -36.42 -20.18 12.36
N LYS A 167 -35.41 -19.31 12.28
CA LYS A 167 -34.99 -18.67 11.04
C LYS A 167 -33.79 -19.37 10.41
N ALA A 168 -33.93 -19.79 9.14
CA ALA A 168 -32.81 -20.31 8.38
C ALA A 168 -31.79 -19.19 8.05
N LEU A 169 -30.50 -19.49 8.14
CA LEU A 169 -29.44 -18.51 7.87
C LEU A 169 -29.43 -18.06 6.41
N ALA A 170 -29.93 -18.89 5.49
CA ALA A 170 -30.10 -18.53 4.08
C ALA A 170 -31.13 -17.38 3.90
N ASP A 171 -32.13 -17.31 4.77
CA ASP A 171 -33.22 -16.31 4.75
C ASP A 171 -32.92 -15.12 5.67
N ALA A 172 -31.81 -15.15 6.40
CA ALA A 172 -31.37 -14.08 7.26
C ALA A 172 -30.69 -12.96 6.46
N THR A 173 -30.91 -11.72 6.87
CA THR A 173 -30.19 -10.59 6.29
C THR A 173 -28.75 -10.53 6.77
N LEU A 174 -27.85 -9.92 6.00
CA LEU A 174 -26.45 -9.80 6.42
C LEU A 174 -26.27 -9.01 7.73
N PRO A 175 -27.03 -7.91 7.98
CA PRO A 175 -27.02 -7.26 9.30
C PRO A 175 -27.44 -8.17 10.45
N GLN A 176 -28.49 -9.01 10.24
CA GLN A 176 -28.89 -9.99 11.27
C GLN A 176 -27.80 -11.02 11.57
N LEU A 177 -27.14 -11.53 10.54
CA LEU A 177 -26.03 -12.47 10.71
C LEU A 177 -24.85 -11.82 11.41
N GLY A 178 -24.43 -10.62 10.98
CA GLY A 178 -23.31 -9.88 11.57
C GLY A 178 -23.54 -9.50 13.04
N ALA A 179 -24.80 -9.24 13.43
CA ALA A 179 -25.13 -8.96 14.82
C ALA A 179 -25.21 -10.24 15.70
N ALA A 180 -25.52 -11.41 15.12
CA ALA A 180 -25.73 -12.64 15.86
C ALA A 180 -24.50 -13.57 15.89
N VAL A 181 -23.62 -13.50 14.88
CA VAL A 181 -22.54 -14.48 14.69
C VAL A 181 -21.22 -13.77 14.46
N ALA A 182 -20.24 -14.06 15.30
CA ALA A 182 -18.84 -13.69 15.05
C ALA A 182 -18.06 -14.95 14.59
N TYR A 183 -17.40 -14.84 13.45
CA TYR A 183 -16.56 -15.90 12.91
C TYR A 183 -15.09 -15.50 12.97
N ILE A 184 -14.28 -16.35 13.62
CA ILE A 184 -12.82 -16.20 13.66
C ILE A 184 -12.22 -17.35 12.89
N GLY A 185 -11.76 -17.07 11.68
CA GLY A 185 -11.13 -18.03 10.80
C GLY A 185 -9.66 -18.27 11.16
N ARG A 186 -9.05 -19.20 10.44
CA ARG A 186 -7.63 -19.56 10.60
C ARG A 186 -6.70 -18.39 10.24
N GLU A 187 -7.07 -17.63 9.25
CA GLU A 187 -6.35 -16.46 8.76
C GLU A 187 -7.30 -15.25 8.78
N PRO A 188 -7.40 -14.55 9.92
CA PRO A 188 -8.27 -13.40 10.01
C PRO A 188 -7.73 -12.29 9.10
N GLY A 189 -8.59 -11.76 8.23
CA GLY A 189 -8.27 -10.59 7.42
C GLY A 189 -8.13 -9.35 8.28
N MET A 190 -7.12 -8.50 7.96
CA MET A 190 -6.95 -7.19 8.57
C MET A 190 -7.22 -6.13 7.49
N PHE A 191 -7.99 -5.11 7.84
CA PHE A 191 -8.23 -3.96 6.97
C PHE A 191 -7.07 -2.99 7.03
N THR A 192 -6.74 -2.38 5.90
CA THR A 192 -5.80 -1.26 5.87
C THR A 192 -6.40 -0.10 6.66
N GLY A 193 -5.73 0.32 7.73
CA GLY A 193 -6.21 1.36 8.62
C GLY A 193 -5.65 1.24 10.03
N SER A 194 -6.26 1.94 10.98
CA SER A 194 -5.82 1.95 12.37
C SER A 194 -6.15 0.63 13.09
N LEU A 195 -5.42 0.35 14.18
CA LEU A 195 -5.77 -0.74 15.11
C LEU A 195 -7.19 -0.58 15.63
N ARG A 196 -7.58 0.66 16.00
CA ARG A 196 -8.93 0.97 16.47
C ARG A 196 -9.99 0.55 15.45
N LEU A 197 -9.82 0.89 14.17
CA LEU A 197 -10.75 0.49 13.11
C LEU A 197 -10.90 -1.04 13.05
N ASN A 198 -9.79 -1.76 13.06
CA ASN A 198 -9.82 -3.23 13.01
C ASN A 198 -10.50 -3.84 14.26
N MET A 199 -10.28 -3.28 15.44
CA MET A 199 -10.89 -3.75 16.69
C MET A 199 -12.37 -3.39 16.80
N THR A 200 -12.81 -2.29 16.19
CA THR A 200 -14.19 -1.80 16.27
C THR A 200 -15.00 -2.08 15.01
N TYR A 201 -14.43 -2.72 13.99
CA TYR A 201 -15.10 -2.96 12.72
C TYR A 201 -16.47 -3.66 12.86
N GLY A 202 -16.58 -4.64 13.74
CA GLY A 202 -17.83 -5.34 14.04
C GLY A 202 -18.88 -4.50 14.78
N LEU A 203 -18.52 -3.31 15.23
CA LEU A 203 -19.43 -2.35 15.91
C LEU A 203 -19.88 -1.21 14.98
N LEU A 204 -19.46 -1.23 13.70
CA LEU A 204 -19.88 -0.20 12.76
C LEU A 204 -21.34 -0.37 12.41
N ARG A 205 -22.08 0.73 12.46
CA ARG A 205 -23.50 0.87 12.07
C ARG A 205 -23.60 1.61 10.76
N ASP A 206 -24.84 1.88 10.31
CA ASP A 206 -25.07 2.77 9.18
C ASP A 206 -24.43 4.14 9.44
N ALA A 207 -23.78 4.64 8.40
CA ALA A 207 -23.11 5.92 8.47
C ALA A 207 -24.09 7.05 8.81
N PRO A 208 -23.74 7.96 9.74
CA PRO A 208 -24.59 9.11 10.03
C PRO A 208 -24.74 9.98 8.77
N PRO A 209 -25.92 10.58 8.55
CA PRO A 209 -26.11 11.49 7.43
C PRO A 209 -25.22 12.73 7.62
N MET A 210 -24.65 13.20 6.51
CA MET A 210 -23.85 14.43 6.50
C MET A 210 -24.72 15.64 6.81
N GLU A 211 -24.34 16.43 7.80
CA GLU A 211 -24.99 17.69 8.13
C GLU A 211 -24.43 18.85 7.29
N ALA A 212 -25.33 19.79 6.89
CA ALA A 212 -24.94 20.94 6.10
C ALA A 212 -24.30 22.03 6.99
N THR A 213 -23.06 21.81 7.42
CA THR A 213 -22.30 22.79 8.20
C THR A 213 -21.52 23.74 7.27
N GLY A 214 -22.23 24.73 6.67
CA GLY A 214 -21.61 25.72 5.79
C GLY A 214 -21.97 25.58 4.31
N PRO A 215 -21.58 26.56 3.48
CA PRO A 215 -21.99 26.66 2.07
C PRO A 215 -21.42 25.54 1.19
N GLU A 216 -20.22 25.05 1.47
CA GLU A 216 -19.57 23.95 0.73
C GLU A 216 -20.29 22.63 0.96
N ALA A 217 -20.58 22.27 2.23
CA ALA A 217 -21.34 21.09 2.58
C ALA A 217 -22.76 21.14 2.00
N ALA A 218 -23.42 22.29 2.03
CA ALA A 218 -24.74 22.46 1.43
C ALA A 218 -24.71 22.29 -0.10
N THR A 219 -23.64 22.69 -0.77
CA THR A 219 -23.45 22.49 -2.20
C THR A 219 -23.21 21.03 -2.52
N PHE A 220 -22.30 20.38 -1.80
CA PHE A 220 -22.04 18.93 -1.91
C PHE A 220 -23.34 18.11 -1.75
N LEU A 221 -24.13 18.36 -0.70
CA LEU A 221 -25.38 17.65 -0.46
C LEU A 221 -26.41 17.83 -1.58
N ARG A 222 -26.50 19.04 -2.17
CA ARG A 222 -27.36 19.26 -3.33
C ARG A 222 -26.92 18.47 -4.55
N GLU A 223 -25.62 18.45 -4.82
CA GLU A 223 -25.04 17.70 -5.94
C GLU A 223 -25.18 16.20 -5.73
N ALA A 224 -24.86 15.69 -4.54
CA ALA A 224 -25.00 14.30 -4.18
C ALA A 224 -26.44 13.79 -4.37
N ARG A 225 -27.45 14.56 -3.92
CA ARG A 225 -28.86 14.23 -4.15
C ARG A 225 -29.25 14.20 -5.62
N ARG A 226 -28.68 15.08 -6.44
CA ARG A 226 -28.96 15.12 -7.88
C ARG A 226 -28.29 13.98 -8.66
N THR A 227 -27.15 13.51 -8.19
CA THR A 227 -26.34 12.47 -8.86
C THR A 227 -26.55 11.07 -8.28
N GLY A 228 -27.32 10.95 -7.17
CA GLY A 228 -27.54 9.67 -6.48
C GLY A 228 -26.32 9.18 -5.68
N ASN A 229 -25.37 10.07 -5.39
CA ASN A 229 -24.24 9.74 -4.52
C ASN A 229 -24.68 9.63 -3.05
N ALA A 230 -23.90 8.85 -2.27
CA ALA A 230 -24.13 8.72 -0.84
C ALA A 230 -23.99 10.09 -0.14
N ILE A 231 -24.89 10.34 0.82
CA ILE A 231 -24.95 11.57 1.63
C ILE A 231 -24.56 11.27 3.08
N VAL A 232 -23.59 10.43 3.27
CA VAL A 232 -23.08 10.03 4.59
C VAL A 232 -21.86 10.86 4.96
N ASP A 233 -21.65 11.06 6.25
CA ASP A 233 -20.45 11.73 6.75
C ASP A 233 -19.32 10.72 6.88
N PRO A 234 -18.25 10.79 6.05
CA PRO A 234 -17.14 9.86 6.14
C PRO A 234 -16.32 10.03 7.43
N ASP A 235 -16.33 11.21 8.03
CA ASP A 235 -15.61 11.53 9.27
C ASP A 235 -16.49 11.41 10.52
N GLY A 236 -17.76 11.04 10.34
CA GLY A 236 -18.72 10.85 11.42
C GLY A 236 -18.40 9.64 12.31
N ASP A 237 -19.01 9.60 13.47
CA ASP A 237 -18.90 8.47 14.39
C ASP A 237 -19.85 7.33 13.98
N TRP A 238 -19.29 6.28 13.40
CA TRP A 238 -20.02 5.11 12.89
C TRP A 238 -20.14 3.97 13.90
N VAL A 239 -19.60 4.14 15.12
CA VAL A 239 -19.56 3.06 16.11
C VAL A 239 -20.89 2.97 16.87
N ASP A 240 -21.43 1.76 16.97
CA ASP A 240 -22.56 1.44 17.84
C ASP A 240 -22.07 1.06 19.24
N TYR A 241 -22.01 2.04 20.12
CA TYR A 241 -21.61 1.82 21.52
C TYR A 241 -22.61 0.96 22.28
N ALA A 242 -23.90 1.06 21.95
CA ALA A 242 -24.94 0.29 22.61
C ALA A 242 -24.84 -1.20 22.29
N ALA A 243 -24.43 -1.56 21.07
CA ALA A 243 -24.15 -2.96 20.71
C ALA A 243 -22.98 -3.55 21.54
N ALA A 244 -22.02 -2.72 21.96
CA ALA A 244 -20.94 -3.11 22.86
C ALA A 244 -21.35 -3.08 24.36
N GLY A 245 -22.56 -2.62 24.68
CA GLY A 245 -23.01 -2.40 26.07
C GLY A 245 -22.30 -1.24 26.76
N LEU A 246 -21.82 -0.24 26.00
CA LEU A 246 -21.01 0.87 26.48
C LEU A 246 -21.73 2.21 26.22
N PRO A 247 -21.54 3.24 27.07
CA PRO A 247 -22.23 4.51 26.93
C PRO A 247 -21.61 5.43 25.85
N ASP A 248 -20.30 5.38 25.61
CA ASP A 248 -19.59 6.33 24.78
C ASP A 248 -18.21 5.84 24.31
N ALA A 249 -17.53 6.68 23.53
CA ALA A 249 -16.22 6.43 22.97
C ALA A 249 -15.13 6.23 24.05
N ALA A 250 -15.22 6.98 25.17
CA ALA A 250 -14.20 6.88 26.23
C ALA A 250 -14.31 5.54 26.97
N ALA A 251 -15.52 5.06 27.21
CA ALA A 251 -15.75 3.74 27.79
C ALA A 251 -15.30 2.62 26.82
N LEU A 252 -15.52 2.80 25.54
CA LEU A 252 -15.02 1.87 24.51
C LEU A 252 -13.50 1.84 24.51
N ASP A 253 -12.81 2.98 24.52
CA ASP A 253 -11.35 3.03 24.54
C ASP A 253 -10.77 2.32 25.78
N ALA A 254 -11.36 2.55 26.96
CA ALA A 254 -10.98 1.84 28.17
C ALA A 254 -11.16 0.32 28.01
N ARG A 255 -12.27 -0.12 27.42
CA ARG A 255 -12.54 -1.55 27.18
C ARG A 255 -11.57 -2.16 26.17
N LEU A 256 -11.22 -1.44 25.09
CA LEU A 256 -10.23 -1.89 24.11
C LEU A 256 -8.86 -2.07 24.75
N LEU A 257 -8.42 -1.15 25.61
CA LEU A 257 -7.16 -1.26 26.35
C LEU A 257 -7.16 -2.45 27.32
N ASP A 258 -8.27 -2.69 28.00
CA ASP A 258 -8.43 -3.86 28.86
C ASP A 258 -8.32 -5.17 28.06
N LEU A 259 -8.99 -5.28 26.90
CA LEU A 259 -8.88 -6.43 26.02
C LEU A 259 -7.45 -6.63 25.49
N VAL A 260 -6.78 -5.57 25.08
CA VAL A 260 -5.36 -5.61 24.69
C VAL A 260 -4.48 -6.22 25.79
N GLY A 261 -4.76 -5.85 27.05
CA GLY A 261 -4.09 -6.43 28.22
C GLY A 261 -4.41 -7.92 28.41
N GLN A 262 -5.69 -8.28 28.32
CA GLN A 262 -6.16 -9.67 28.51
C GLN A 262 -5.60 -10.62 27.45
N PHE A 263 -5.45 -10.18 26.20
CA PHE A 263 -4.88 -10.96 25.10
C PHE A 263 -3.35 -10.91 25.04
N GLY A 264 -2.68 -10.20 25.97
CA GLY A 264 -1.22 -10.09 26.01
C GLY A 264 -0.60 -9.29 24.87
N LEU A 265 -1.39 -8.46 24.16
CA LEU A 265 -0.96 -7.67 23.00
C LEU A 265 -0.32 -6.34 23.38
N ALA A 266 -0.32 -5.97 24.67
CA ALA A 266 0.20 -4.69 25.12
C ALA A 266 1.68 -4.45 24.76
N PRO A 267 2.60 -5.43 24.87
CA PRO A 267 3.99 -5.25 24.45
C PRO A 267 4.13 -4.95 22.96
N ASP A 268 3.37 -5.62 22.10
CA ASP A 268 3.40 -5.44 20.64
C ASP A 268 2.91 -4.05 20.26
N ILE A 269 1.78 -3.62 20.84
CA ILE A 269 1.22 -2.28 20.60
C ILE A 269 2.15 -1.19 21.06
N VAL A 270 2.76 -1.35 22.24
CA VAL A 270 3.79 -0.43 22.75
C VAL A 270 4.99 -0.39 21.81
N GLY A 271 5.44 -1.56 21.31
CA GLY A 271 6.53 -1.65 20.34
C GLY A 271 6.24 -0.86 19.05
N VAL A 272 5.03 -1.04 18.49
CA VAL A 272 4.57 -0.27 17.32
C VAL A 272 4.50 1.22 17.62
N ALA A 273 3.93 1.62 18.76
CA ALA A 273 3.83 3.02 19.16
C ALA A 273 5.20 3.67 19.35
N LEU A 274 6.13 2.97 19.96
CA LEU A 274 7.52 3.43 20.13
C LEU A 274 8.25 3.59 18.79
N GLY A 275 7.97 2.73 17.81
CA GLY A 275 8.50 2.79 16.45
C GLY A 275 7.83 3.84 15.55
N SER A 276 6.73 4.44 15.98
CA SER A 276 5.97 5.42 15.21
C SER A 276 6.48 6.86 15.40
N HIS A 277 6.11 7.75 14.46
CA HIS A 277 6.30 9.19 14.60
C HIS A 277 5.05 9.82 15.21
N VAL A 278 5.25 10.86 16.01
CA VAL A 278 4.13 11.67 16.51
C VAL A 278 3.63 12.57 15.37
N PRO A 279 2.33 12.55 15.05
CA PRO A 279 1.77 13.45 14.05
C PRO A 279 2.07 14.92 14.39
N ALA A 280 2.34 15.74 13.38
CA ALA A 280 2.71 17.15 13.59
C ALA A 280 1.65 17.93 14.39
N ALA A 281 0.36 17.64 14.17
CA ALA A 281 -0.75 18.26 14.91
C ALA A 281 -0.78 17.90 16.41
N GLU A 282 -0.13 16.81 16.81
CA GLU A 282 -0.08 16.33 18.19
C GLU A 282 1.29 16.56 18.87
N ALA A 283 2.26 17.12 18.14
CA ALA A 283 3.63 17.28 18.60
C ALA A 283 3.72 18.03 19.95
N ASP A 284 2.97 19.12 20.09
CA ASP A 284 2.95 19.92 21.33
C ASP A 284 2.42 19.14 22.54
N ARG A 285 1.41 18.29 22.31
CA ARG A 285 0.80 17.43 23.34
C ARG A 285 1.79 16.39 23.87
N TRP A 286 2.58 15.79 22.97
CA TRP A 286 3.45 14.65 23.30
C TRP A 286 4.88 15.04 23.61
N ALA A 287 5.35 16.23 23.26
CA ALA A 287 6.73 16.66 23.48
C ALA A 287 7.15 16.56 24.97
N ALA A 288 6.38 17.14 25.87
CA ALA A 288 6.71 17.14 27.30
C ALA A 288 6.72 15.74 27.96
N PRO A 289 5.71 14.84 27.71
CA PRO A 289 5.74 13.46 28.18
C PRO A 289 6.95 12.66 27.65
N ILE A 290 7.30 12.82 26.38
CA ILE A 290 8.42 12.11 25.73
C ILE A 290 9.75 12.61 26.31
N LEU A 291 9.93 13.92 26.49
CA LEU A 291 11.12 14.47 27.13
C LEU A 291 11.24 14.04 28.59
N ALA A 292 10.13 13.90 29.31
CA ALA A 292 10.15 13.35 30.68
C ALA A 292 10.55 11.86 30.67
N ALA A 293 10.13 11.07 29.70
CA ALA A 293 10.57 9.69 29.53
C ALA A 293 12.07 9.62 29.18
N ARG A 294 12.58 10.52 28.30
CA ARG A 294 14.02 10.66 27.99
C ARG A 294 14.85 10.88 29.26
N ARG A 295 14.43 11.83 30.10
CA ARG A 295 15.16 12.10 31.37
C ARG A 295 15.19 10.91 32.30
N ARG A 296 14.08 10.14 32.36
CA ARG A 296 14.04 8.90 33.17
C ARG A 296 14.95 7.83 32.57
N PHE A 297 14.96 7.68 31.24
CA PHE A 297 15.88 6.74 30.59
C PHE A 297 17.34 7.16 30.77
N ALA A 298 17.67 8.43 30.62
CA ALA A 298 19.03 8.94 30.83
C ALA A 298 19.61 8.61 32.23
N ALA A 299 18.76 8.58 33.27
CA ALA A 299 19.17 8.22 34.62
C ALA A 299 19.59 6.73 34.75
N VAL A 300 19.12 5.86 33.90
CA VAL A 300 19.43 4.41 33.88
C VAL A 300 20.20 4.00 32.63
N SER A 301 20.59 4.92 31.76
CA SER A 301 21.20 4.64 30.46
C SER A 301 22.52 3.88 30.53
N ALA A 302 23.22 3.99 31.65
CA ALA A 302 24.47 3.24 31.90
C ALA A 302 24.24 1.71 31.89
N ASP A 303 23.08 1.26 32.36
CA ASP A 303 22.71 -0.16 32.37
C ASP A 303 22.48 -0.71 30.97
N PHE A 304 22.25 0.19 29.97
CA PHE A 304 21.99 -0.12 28.58
C PHE A 304 23.14 0.30 27.65
N ALA A 305 24.31 0.66 28.17
CA ALA A 305 25.45 1.13 27.37
C ALA A 305 25.92 0.10 26.30
N GLU A 306 25.69 -1.19 26.53
CA GLU A 306 25.97 -2.23 25.56
C GLU A 306 24.98 -2.27 24.40
N LEU A 307 23.80 -1.67 24.56
CA LEU A 307 22.72 -1.70 23.56
C LEU A 307 22.60 -0.38 22.79
N VAL A 308 22.97 0.75 23.40
CA VAL A 308 22.82 2.07 22.80
C VAL A 308 24.12 2.88 22.88
N GLU A 309 24.33 3.72 21.88
CA GLU A 309 25.39 4.72 21.84
C GLU A 309 24.74 6.11 21.91
N PRO A 310 24.94 6.88 23.01
CA PRO A 310 24.30 8.19 23.19
C PRO A 310 24.84 9.20 22.17
N TRP A 311 24.03 10.23 21.91
CA TRP A 311 24.49 11.37 21.14
C TRP A 311 25.36 12.26 22.01
N ASP A 312 26.58 12.49 21.52
CA ASP A 312 27.57 13.41 22.11
C ASP A 312 28.05 14.34 20.99
N GLU A 313 27.90 15.65 21.22
CA GLU A 313 28.33 16.66 20.25
C GLU A 313 29.86 16.63 20.02
N GLY A 314 30.63 16.29 21.04
CA GLY A 314 32.09 16.21 20.96
C GLY A 314 32.67 14.87 20.47
N ALA A 315 31.81 13.86 20.24
CA ALA A 315 32.26 12.53 19.87
C ALA A 315 31.67 12.04 18.54
N TRP A 316 32.40 11.16 17.87
CA TRP A 316 31.90 10.38 16.73
C TRP A 316 30.97 9.28 17.24
N ASN A 317 29.77 9.15 16.64
CA ASN A 317 28.85 8.06 16.92
C ASN A 317 28.94 6.99 15.82
N SER A 318 29.45 5.81 16.19
CA SER A 318 29.74 4.71 15.25
C SER A 318 28.49 4.00 14.72
N ASN A 319 27.36 4.17 15.41
CA ASN A 319 26.06 3.61 15.07
C ASN A 319 25.12 4.60 14.38
N ALA A 320 25.59 5.81 14.12
CA ALA A 320 24.89 6.82 13.36
C ALA A 320 25.40 6.92 11.92
N THR A 321 24.57 7.41 11.02
CA THR A 321 25.00 7.68 9.64
C THR A 321 26.06 8.78 9.60
N LEU A 322 26.91 8.75 8.58
CA LEU A 322 27.91 9.80 8.38
C LEU A 322 27.24 11.19 8.26
N LEU A 323 26.10 11.27 7.58
CA LEU A 323 25.32 12.50 7.46
C LEU A 323 24.86 13.03 8.84
N ALA A 324 24.34 12.14 9.69
CA ALA A 324 23.89 12.51 11.03
C ALA A 324 25.08 12.94 11.91
N ASN A 325 26.24 12.35 11.73
CA ASN A 325 27.48 12.76 12.39
C ASN A 325 27.97 14.14 11.93
N LEU A 326 27.83 14.47 10.64
CA LEU A 326 28.22 15.77 10.09
C LEU A 326 27.31 16.89 10.54
N LEU A 327 26.00 16.69 10.48
CA LEU A 327 25.03 17.74 10.76
C LEU A 327 24.71 17.90 12.24
N PHE A 328 24.78 16.82 12.99
CA PHE A 328 24.27 16.71 14.36
C PHE A 328 22.84 17.27 14.49
N ALA A 329 22.05 17.05 13.45
CA ALA A 329 20.66 17.48 13.31
C ALA A 329 19.89 16.51 12.43
N LEU A 330 18.57 16.57 12.52
CA LEU A 330 17.65 15.79 11.69
C LEU A 330 16.51 16.71 11.19
N PRO A 331 15.84 16.36 10.09
CA PRO A 331 14.70 17.15 9.62
C PRO A 331 13.55 17.13 10.64
N ALA A 332 12.78 18.20 10.63
CA ALA A 332 11.58 18.35 11.47
C ALA A 332 10.44 17.41 11.02
N VAL A 333 10.43 17.01 9.77
CA VAL A 333 9.48 16.06 9.19
C VAL A 333 10.25 14.80 8.83
N ALA A 334 9.64 13.62 9.05
CA ALA A 334 10.23 12.36 8.64
C ALA A 334 10.47 12.37 7.12
N ALA A 335 11.73 12.30 6.72
CA ALA A 335 12.11 12.23 5.31
C ALA A 335 12.46 10.78 4.97
N GLU A 336 11.71 10.18 4.07
CA GLU A 336 11.92 8.79 3.64
C GLU A 336 13.30 8.59 3.00
N ASN A 337 13.85 9.61 2.37
CA ASN A 337 15.17 9.57 1.75
C ASN A 337 15.97 10.85 1.98
N LEU A 338 16.44 11.02 3.22
CA LEU A 338 17.29 12.18 3.60
C LEU A 338 18.56 12.28 2.76
N ALA A 339 19.11 11.17 2.29
CA ALA A 339 20.30 11.17 1.44
C ALA A 339 20.07 11.79 0.06
N ALA A 340 18.82 11.81 -0.44
CA ALA A 340 18.49 12.49 -1.69
C ALA A 340 18.51 14.02 -1.56
N GLU A 341 18.36 14.56 -0.35
CA GLU A 341 18.35 16.01 -0.06
C GLU A 341 19.76 16.62 0.09
N ILE A 342 20.84 15.83 -0.05
CA ILE A 342 22.23 16.30 0.14
C ILE A 342 22.56 17.51 -0.76
N GLU A 343 22.03 17.54 -1.97
CA GLU A 343 22.18 18.64 -2.91
C GLU A 343 20.95 19.55 -2.98
N GLY A 344 19.91 19.19 -2.25
CA GLY A 344 18.65 19.92 -2.15
C GLY A 344 18.75 21.18 -1.28
N PRO A 345 17.67 21.97 -1.25
CA PRO A 345 17.63 23.26 -0.54
C PRO A 345 17.75 23.12 0.98
N LEU A 346 17.41 21.97 1.54
CA LEU A 346 17.47 21.75 2.99
C LEU A 346 18.89 21.49 3.49
N LEU A 347 19.63 20.60 2.85
CA LEU A 347 20.96 20.14 3.33
C LEU A 347 22.13 20.73 2.54
N GLY A 348 21.96 20.96 1.25
CA GLY A 348 23.03 21.38 0.35
C GLY A 348 23.78 22.64 0.80
N PRO A 349 23.11 23.75 1.17
CA PRO A 349 23.77 24.96 1.66
C PRO A 349 24.58 24.72 2.93
N VAL A 350 24.03 23.96 3.90
CA VAL A 350 24.69 23.65 5.16
C VAL A 350 25.93 22.79 4.94
N LEU A 351 25.82 21.70 4.18
CA LEU A 351 26.92 20.79 3.88
C LEU A 351 28.04 21.49 3.08
N LYS A 352 27.67 22.36 2.13
CA LYS A 352 28.65 23.12 1.35
C LYS A 352 29.43 24.10 2.22
N ALA A 353 28.74 24.88 3.04
CA ALA A 353 29.37 25.91 3.86
C ALA A 353 30.20 25.34 5.03
N SER A 354 29.80 24.17 5.56
CA SER A 354 30.55 23.48 6.64
C SER A 354 31.72 22.63 6.17
N GLY A 355 31.89 22.44 4.85
CA GLY A 355 32.88 21.51 4.29
C GLY A 355 32.42 20.05 4.27
N GLY A 356 31.21 19.76 4.70
CA GLY A 356 30.63 18.40 4.76
C GLY A 356 30.57 17.71 3.39
N LEU A 357 30.35 18.45 2.30
CA LEU A 357 30.35 17.87 0.94
C LEU A 357 31.70 17.24 0.56
N ALA A 358 32.82 17.89 0.94
CA ALA A 358 34.16 17.36 0.66
C ALA A 358 34.41 16.05 1.43
N ILE A 359 33.93 15.95 2.65
CA ILE A 359 34.02 14.73 3.47
C ILE A 359 33.16 13.61 2.86
N LEU A 360 31.95 13.93 2.40
CA LEU A 360 31.08 12.98 1.70
C LEU A 360 31.69 12.52 0.37
N ASP A 361 32.34 13.40 -0.40
CA ASP A 361 33.05 13.04 -1.65
C ASP A 361 34.18 12.06 -1.38
N ALA A 362 35.05 12.34 -0.38
CA ALA A 362 36.14 11.47 -0.02
C ALA A 362 35.65 10.11 0.51
N ALA A 363 34.69 10.10 1.45
CA ALA A 363 34.13 8.87 1.99
C ALA A 363 33.42 8.03 0.91
N GLY A 364 32.67 8.70 0.01
CA GLY A 364 31.99 8.01 -1.08
C GLY A 364 32.94 7.36 -2.08
N TRP A 365 34.07 8.01 -2.33
CA TRP A 365 35.12 7.44 -3.16
C TRP A 365 35.77 6.20 -2.51
N ASP A 366 36.06 6.27 -1.22
CA ASP A 366 36.65 5.12 -0.51
C ASP A 366 35.67 3.94 -0.46
N ILE A 367 34.38 4.18 -0.17
CA ILE A 367 33.33 3.14 -0.24
C ILE A 367 33.29 2.51 -1.63
N ALA A 368 33.30 3.31 -2.69
CA ALA A 368 33.28 2.83 -4.06
C ALA A 368 34.51 1.99 -4.40
N THR A 369 35.67 2.37 -3.89
CA THR A 369 36.94 1.65 -4.07
C THR A 369 36.92 0.30 -3.35
N GLU A 370 36.41 0.25 -2.13
CA GLU A 370 36.21 -1.00 -1.39
C GLU A 370 35.20 -1.91 -2.11
N PHE A 371 34.07 -1.37 -2.56
CA PHE A 371 33.09 -2.14 -3.32
C PHE A 371 33.69 -2.69 -4.62
N ARG A 372 34.55 -1.93 -5.31
CA ARG A 372 35.24 -2.42 -6.48
C ARG A 372 36.12 -3.63 -6.13
N SER A 373 36.91 -3.54 -5.07
CA SER A 373 37.76 -4.64 -4.62
C SER A 373 36.94 -5.90 -4.30
N VAL A 374 35.80 -5.73 -3.64
CA VAL A 374 34.89 -6.85 -3.33
C VAL A 374 34.29 -7.44 -4.62
N VAL A 375 33.73 -6.59 -5.51
CA VAL A 375 33.13 -7.05 -6.77
C VAL A 375 34.13 -7.75 -7.68
N GLU A 376 35.37 -7.25 -7.76
CA GLU A 376 36.45 -7.89 -8.50
C GLU A 376 36.81 -9.28 -7.93
N ALA A 377 36.73 -9.44 -6.60
CA ALA A 377 37.03 -10.68 -5.92
C ALA A 377 35.97 -11.76 -6.02
N VAL A 378 34.68 -11.38 -5.92
CA VAL A 378 33.55 -12.34 -5.80
C VAL A 378 32.57 -12.31 -6.97
N GLY A 379 32.67 -11.33 -7.87
CA GLY A 379 31.78 -11.12 -9.00
C GLY A 379 30.53 -10.29 -8.63
N PRO A 380 29.90 -9.61 -9.63
CA PRO A 380 28.79 -8.67 -9.42
C PRO A 380 27.48 -9.36 -8.98
N ASP A 381 27.32 -10.65 -9.27
CA ASP A 381 26.11 -11.43 -8.94
C ASP A 381 26.25 -12.24 -7.64
N SER A 382 27.35 -12.09 -6.91
CA SER A 382 27.62 -12.86 -5.71
C SER A 382 26.66 -12.54 -4.57
N PRO A 383 26.12 -13.57 -3.86
CA PRO A 383 25.33 -13.38 -2.64
C PRO A 383 26.12 -12.69 -1.51
N VAL A 384 27.44 -12.69 -1.57
CA VAL A 384 28.31 -12.02 -0.58
C VAL A 384 28.02 -10.51 -0.51
N LEU A 385 27.59 -9.91 -1.61
CA LEU A 385 27.23 -8.48 -1.66
C LEU A 385 26.04 -8.14 -0.76
N GLU A 386 25.18 -9.10 -0.44
CA GLU A 386 24.04 -8.92 0.47
C GLU A 386 24.45 -8.71 1.94
N ARG A 387 25.72 -8.96 2.28
CA ARG A 387 26.29 -8.65 3.60
C ARG A 387 26.32 -7.14 3.90
N PHE A 388 26.37 -6.31 2.86
CA PHE A 388 26.33 -4.86 2.99
C PHE A 388 24.87 -4.38 3.12
N ALA A 389 24.27 -4.65 4.27
CA ALA A 389 22.84 -4.42 4.54
C ALA A 389 22.34 -2.97 4.32
N GLY A 390 23.25 -2.00 4.21
CA GLY A 390 22.94 -0.60 3.94
C GLY A 390 22.80 -0.24 2.47
N TYR A 391 23.10 -1.19 1.55
CA TYR A 391 23.21 -0.93 0.12
C TYR A 391 22.57 -2.07 -0.69
N THR A 392 21.97 -1.72 -1.81
CA THR A 392 21.48 -2.71 -2.77
C THR A 392 22.63 -3.24 -3.63
N ARG A 393 22.50 -4.44 -4.19
CA ARG A 393 23.48 -5.00 -5.12
C ARG A 393 23.74 -4.08 -6.31
N GLY A 394 22.70 -3.45 -6.85
CA GLY A 394 22.81 -2.49 -7.93
C GLY A 394 23.66 -1.27 -7.57
N GLU A 395 23.46 -0.70 -6.38
CA GLU A 395 24.27 0.42 -5.88
C GLU A 395 25.73 0.05 -5.67
N ILE A 396 26.00 -1.16 -5.15
CA ILE A 396 27.37 -1.66 -4.98
C ILE A 396 28.07 -1.80 -6.34
N THR A 397 27.40 -2.39 -7.32
CA THR A 397 27.96 -2.61 -8.66
C THR A 397 28.16 -1.29 -9.41
N GLU A 398 27.19 -0.36 -9.29
CA GLU A 398 27.32 1.00 -9.86
C GLU A 398 28.53 1.74 -9.26
N ALA A 399 28.65 1.75 -7.93
CA ALA A 399 29.76 2.40 -7.25
C ALA A 399 31.12 1.80 -7.62
N ALA A 400 31.20 0.47 -7.72
CA ALA A 400 32.40 -0.24 -8.19
C ALA A 400 32.80 0.18 -9.61
N GLY A 401 31.82 0.33 -10.52
CA GLY A 401 32.01 0.85 -11.87
C GLY A 401 32.56 2.28 -11.88
N LEU A 402 31.97 3.17 -11.09
CA LEU A 402 32.44 4.56 -10.93
C LEU A 402 33.86 4.64 -10.39
N ALA A 403 34.25 3.77 -9.45
CA ALA A 403 35.61 3.67 -8.94
C ALA A 403 36.59 3.19 -10.03
N ALA A 404 36.17 2.31 -10.92
CA ALA A 404 36.99 1.85 -12.05
C ALA A 404 37.19 2.98 -13.09
N GLU A 405 36.15 3.72 -13.44
CA GLU A 405 36.21 4.86 -14.35
C GLU A 405 37.11 6.00 -13.82
N GLY A 406 37.01 6.28 -12.53
CA GLY A 406 37.76 7.34 -11.87
C GLY A 406 39.18 6.97 -11.46
N GLN A 407 39.70 5.74 -11.75
CA GLN A 407 40.94 5.22 -11.24
C GLN A 407 42.17 6.13 -11.50
N ALA A 408 42.20 6.85 -12.61
CA ALA A 408 43.33 7.75 -12.97
C ALA A 408 43.20 9.15 -12.34
N ARG A 409 42.00 9.60 -11.92
CA ARG A 409 41.73 10.99 -11.53
C ARG A 409 41.04 11.13 -10.16
N GLY A 410 40.72 10.01 -9.52
CA GLY A 410 39.95 9.99 -8.27
C GLY A 410 38.52 10.56 -8.41
N ALA A 411 37.86 10.83 -7.29
CA ALA A 411 36.51 11.39 -7.26
C ALA A 411 36.37 12.72 -8.06
N ALA A 412 37.43 13.51 -8.16
CA ALA A 412 37.44 14.78 -8.88
C ALA A 412 37.29 14.62 -10.42
N GLY A 413 37.62 13.45 -10.95
CA GLY A 413 37.50 13.11 -12.38
C GLY A 413 36.11 12.65 -12.79
N LEU A 414 35.21 12.39 -11.85
CA LEU A 414 33.84 11.96 -12.10
C LEU A 414 32.93 13.16 -12.46
N ASP A 415 31.91 12.88 -13.27
CA ASP A 415 30.86 13.89 -13.54
C ASP A 415 30.06 14.25 -12.27
N PRO A 416 29.34 15.38 -12.27
CA PRO A 416 28.57 15.81 -11.10
C PRO A 416 27.51 14.80 -10.63
N LYS A 417 26.88 14.06 -11.55
CA LYS A 417 25.84 13.07 -11.23
C LYS A 417 26.44 11.86 -10.54
N ALA A 418 27.55 11.35 -11.04
CA ALA A 418 28.30 10.26 -10.43
C ALA A 418 28.78 10.62 -9.03
N ARG A 419 29.33 11.83 -8.84
CA ARG A 419 29.70 12.32 -7.50
C ARG A 419 28.49 12.41 -6.55
N ALA A 420 27.36 12.90 -7.02
CA ALA A 420 26.13 12.94 -6.22
C ALA A 420 25.68 11.53 -5.79
N SER A 421 25.84 10.53 -6.67
CA SER A 421 25.58 9.12 -6.33
C SER A 421 26.47 8.63 -5.19
N LEU A 422 27.79 8.87 -5.28
CA LEU A 422 28.74 8.51 -4.23
C LEU A 422 28.49 9.23 -2.91
N ARG A 423 28.13 10.52 -2.94
CA ARG A 423 27.73 11.29 -1.73
C ARG A 423 26.52 10.66 -1.04
N ARG A 424 25.53 10.21 -1.80
CA ARG A 424 24.35 9.53 -1.24
C ARG A 424 24.71 8.21 -0.56
N LEU A 425 25.63 7.45 -1.12
CA LEU A 425 26.16 6.24 -0.48
C LEU A 425 26.89 6.58 0.82
N ALA A 426 27.80 7.55 0.78
CA ALA A 426 28.54 8.00 1.96
C ALA A 426 27.65 8.52 3.07
N ALA A 427 26.61 9.30 2.72
CA ALA A 427 25.68 9.86 3.69
C ALA A 427 24.97 8.80 4.55
N ARG A 428 24.69 7.63 3.97
CA ARG A 428 24.02 6.50 4.63
C ARG A 428 24.99 5.54 5.34
N PHE A 429 26.29 5.74 5.20
CA PHE A 429 27.31 4.90 5.82
C PHE A 429 27.20 4.89 7.33
N ILE A 430 27.25 3.70 7.95
CA ILE A 430 27.27 3.46 9.40
C ILE A 430 28.41 2.50 9.69
N ALA A 431 29.41 2.95 10.47
CA ALA A 431 30.65 2.21 10.67
C ALA A 431 30.45 0.79 11.23
N THR A 432 29.57 0.62 12.23
CA THR A 432 29.31 -0.69 12.86
C THR A 432 28.46 -1.61 12.00
N ARG A 433 27.64 -1.08 11.10
CA ARG A 433 26.80 -1.86 10.19
C ARG A 433 27.60 -2.34 8.97
N ASP A 434 28.28 -1.40 8.32
CA ASP A 434 28.87 -1.61 7.00
C ASP A 434 30.27 -2.22 7.07
N GLN A 435 30.93 -2.06 8.22
CA GLN A 435 32.25 -2.67 8.55
C GLN A 435 33.33 -2.38 7.50
N LEU A 436 33.26 -1.19 6.89
CA LEU A 436 34.30 -0.67 6.02
C LEU A 436 35.23 0.25 6.83
N ASP A 437 36.54 0.05 6.74
CA ASP A 437 37.51 0.82 7.50
C ASP A 437 37.88 2.14 6.81
N ILE A 438 36.85 2.97 6.59
CA ILE A 438 36.98 4.27 5.92
C ILE A 438 37.01 5.46 6.86
N ILE A 439 36.84 5.26 8.17
CA ILE A 439 36.78 6.31 9.19
C ILE A 439 37.98 6.20 10.13
N ASP A 440 39.09 6.76 9.70
CA ASP A 440 40.31 6.91 10.47
C ASP A 440 40.23 8.07 11.49
N PRO A 441 41.22 8.25 12.40
CA PRO A 441 41.25 9.34 13.37
C PRO A 441 41.20 10.74 12.73
N ASP A 442 41.88 10.95 11.60
CA ASP A 442 41.95 12.24 10.93
C ASP A 442 40.57 12.61 10.32
N ARG A 443 39.90 11.63 9.72
CA ARG A 443 38.56 11.81 9.21
C ARG A 443 37.53 12.05 10.35
N LYS A 444 37.65 11.37 11.47
CA LYS A 444 36.84 11.69 12.66
C LYS A 444 37.03 13.14 13.10
N ALA A 445 38.25 13.60 13.15
CA ALA A 445 38.55 15.00 13.50
C ALA A 445 37.94 15.97 12.48
N ALA A 446 38.07 15.68 11.18
CA ALA A 446 37.47 16.50 10.10
C ALA A 446 35.95 16.53 10.20
N ILE A 447 35.29 15.41 10.51
CA ILE A 447 33.84 15.34 10.69
C ILE A 447 33.40 16.20 11.88
N LEU A 448 34.10 16.13 13.00
CA LEU A 448 33.82 16.96 14.19
C LEU A 448 34.02 18.44 13.92
N ALA A 449 35.06 18.81 13.17
CA ALA A 449 35.28 20.20 12.74
C ALA A 449 34.16 20.69 11.81
N ALA A 450 33.73 19.88 10.83
CA ALA A 450 32.62 20.20 9.93
C ALA A 450 31.30 20.31 10.72
N ARG A 451 31.06 19.44 11.71
CA ARG A 451 29.91 19.53 12.63
C ARG A 451 29.88 20.87 13.37
N ALA A 452 31.02 21.27 13.94
CA ALA A 452 31.12 22.58 14.64
C ALA A 452 30.80 23.75 13.70
N ALA A 453 31.30 23.72 12.45
CA ALA A 453 30.98 24.70 11.43
C ALA A 453 29.51 24.65 10.96
N ALA A 454 28.88 23.46 10.94
CA ALA A 454 27.49 23.28 10.56
C ALA A 454 26.51 23.80 11.64
N LYS A 455 26.88 23.78 12.90
CA LYS A 455 26.00 24.10 14.05
C LYS A 455 25.23 25.42 13.90
N PRO A 456 25.86 26.57 13.63
CA PRO A 456 25.13 27.84 13.42
C PRO A 456 24.26 27.84 12.17
N LEU A 457 24.68 27.11 11.13
CA LEU A 457 23.95 27.00 9.87
C LEU A 457 22.68 26.14 10.05
N VAL A 458 22.78 25.05 10.78
CA VAL A 458 21.64 24.19 11.16
C VAL A 458 20.64 24.98 11.98
N ALA A 459 21.10 25.78 12.96
CA ALA A 459 20.21 26.60 13.77
C ALA A 459 19.44 27.66 12.97
N ALA A 460 20.03 28.15 11.88
CA ALA A 460 19.43 29.13 10.98
C ALA A 460 18.58 28.51 9.86
N GLN A 461 18.67 27.18 9.64
CA GLN A 461 17.99 26.49 8.55
C GLN A 461 16.60 26.02 8.97
N PRO A 462 15.50 26.60 8.43
CA PRO A 462 14.16 26.12 8.70
C PRO A 462 14.00 24.66 8.25
N GLY A 463 13.39 23.86 9.12
CA GLY A 463 13.18 22.44 8.84
C GLY A 463 14.27 21.49 9.34
N LEU A 464 15.39 22.00 9.88
CA LEU A 464 16.38 21.20 10.62
C LEU A 464 16.24 21.42 12.13
N ILE A 465 16.24 20.32 12.88
CA ILE A 465 16.22 20.34 14.34
C ILE A 465 17.54 19.78 14.84
N PRO A 466 18.35 20.53 15.59
CA PRO A 466 19.56 20.04 16.23
C PRO A 466 19.26 18.83 17.13
N LEU A 467 20.23 17.91 17.27
CA LEU A 467 20.19 16.83 18.23
C LEU A 467 20.51 17.38 19.63
N ASP A 468 19.49 17.88 20.29
CA ASP A 468 19.54 18.49 21.60
C ASP A 468 18.79 17.60 22.60
N ALA A 469 19.41 17.33 23.75
CA ALA A 469 18.83 16.49 24.80
C ALA A 469 17.52 17.08 25.39
N GLU A 470 17.37 18.38 25.37
CA GLU A 470 16.19 19.08 25.91
C GLU A 470 15.15 19.42 24.83
N ARG A 471 15.37 18.98 23.57
CA ARG A 471 14.49 19.31 22.47
C ARG A 471 13.83 18.05 21.88
N PHE A 472 12.49 18.09 21.75
CA PHE A 472 11.73 17.08 21.01
C PHE A 472 11.89 17.30 19.50
N ASN A 473 12.02 16.19 18.73
CA ASN A 473 12.06 16.24 17.26
C ASN A 473 10.92 15.41 16.68
N PRO A 474 9.89 16.01 16.07
CA PRO A 474 8.76 15.28 15.47
C PRO A 474 9.16 14.41 14.25
N GLY A 475 10.30 14.69 13.60
CA GLY A 475 10.85 13.87 12.53
C GLY A 475 11.50 12.57 13.00
N ARG A 476 11.54 12.30 14.31
CA ARG A 476 12.06 11.06 14.91
C ARG A 476 10.93 10.21 15.45
N THR A 477 11.15 8.90 15.49
CA THR A 477 10.25 7.99 16.20
C THR A 477 10.18 8.31 17.69
N VAL A 478 9.14 7.86 18.37
CA VAL A 478 8.99 8.04 19.82
C VAL A 478 10.19 7.43 20.56
N ILE A 479 10.59 6.20 20.19
CA ILE A 479 11.74 5.53 20.83
C ILE A 479 13.04 6.31 20.62
N ASP A 480 13.30 6.81 19.41
CA ASP A 480 14.51 7.59 19.14
C ASP A 480 14.54 8.93 19.89
N ASN A 481 13.35 9.52 20.14
CA ASN A 481 13.23 10.69 20.98
C ASN A 481 13.48 10.37 22.46
N ILE A 482 13.00 9.22 22.96
CA ILE A 482 13.21 8.79 24.36
C ILE A 482 14.68 8.44 24.60
N LEU A 483 15.26 7.61 23.76
CA LEU A 483 16.63 7.14 23.94
C LEU A 483 17.67 8.27 23.82
N HIS A 484 17.43 9.25 22.95
CA HIS A 484 18.42 10.25 22.53
C HIS A 484 19.79 9.63 22.24
N ALA A 485 19.79 8.48 21.60
CA ALA A 485 20.92 7.62 21.30
C ALA A 485 20.70 6.86 19.99
N ARG A 486 21.72 6.16 19.54
CA ARG A 486 21.58 5.19 18.43
C ARG A 486 21.68 3.78 19.00
N ARG A 487 20.82 2.90 18.49
CA ARG A 487 20.91 1.47 18.82
C ARG A 487 22.16 0.87 18.16
N ARG A 488 22.87 0.04 18.89
CA ARG A 488 24.09 -0.59 18.41
C ARG A 488 23.78 -1.70 17.42
N PHE A 489 24.36 -1.63 16.23
CA PHE A 489 24.12 -2.63 15.17
C PHE A 489 24.70 -3.99 15.50
N ASP A 490 25.85 -4.04 16.20
CA ASP A 490 26.49 -5.27 16.64
C ASP A 490 25.70 -6.04 17.71
N ARG A 491 24.66 -5.40 18.30
CA ARG A 491 23.75 -5.99 19.28
C ARG A 491 22.30 -6.14 18.79
N ARG A 492 22.08 -6.09 17.47
CA ARG A 492 20.73 -6.09 16.88
C ARG A 492 19.86 -7.27 17.33
N ALA A 493 20.43 -8.43 17.60
CA ALA A 493 19.69 -9.61 18.08
C ALA A 493 19.15 -9.49 19.51
N ALA A 494 19.61 -8.47 20.27
CA ALA A 494 19.18 -8.21 21.65
C ALA A 494 18.02 -7.19 21.75
N TRP A 495 17.52 -6.70 20.60
CA TRP A 495 16.43 -5.71 20.52
C TRP A 495 15.05 -6.35 20.29
#